data_c0fb1667bd17f6ca1bae4dc222799ec6
#
_entry.id   c0fb1667bd17f6ca1bae4dc222799ec6
#
_cell.length_a   1.000
_cell.length_b   1.000
_cell.length_c   1.000
_cell.angle_alpha   90.00
_cell.angle_beta   90.00
_cell.angle_gamma   90.00
#
_symmetry.space_group_name_H-M   'P 1'
#
loop_
_entity.id
_entity.type
_entity.pdbx_description
1 polymer ?
#
loop_
_entity_poly.entity_id
_entity_poly.type
_entity_poly.pdbx_seq_one_letter_code
_entity_poly.pdbx_strand_id
1 'polypeptide(L)'
;MTLLMKKDTLSEECTQFYIAETALAIDSIHRLGFIHRDIKPDNLLLDARGHIKLSDFGLCTGLKKSHRTDFYRDLSQAKPSDFAPSNPMDSKRRAESWKKNRRALAYSTVGTPDYIAPEVFMQTGYGSACDWWSLGVIMYEMLIG
;
A
#
# COMPACT_ATOMS: atom_id res chain seq x y z
N MET A 1 1.48 -1.74 -17.81
CA MET A 1 2.70 -1.34 -18.58
C MET A 1 2.44 -0.95 -20.02
N THR A 2 1.70 -1.73 -20.75
CA THR A 2 1.47 -1.49 -22.20
C THR A 2 0.91 -0.10 -22.54
N LEU A 3 0.11 0.52 -21.67
CA LEU A 3 -0.44 1.86 -21.92
C LEU A 3 0.63 2.96 -21.82
N LEU A 4 1.47 2.93 -20.78
CA LEU A 4 2.59 3.88 -20.62
C LEU A 4 3.62 3.72 -21.75
N MET A 5 3.96 2.49 -22.13
CA MET A 5 4.86 2.23 -23.25
C MET A 5 4.35 2.79 -24.58
N LYS A 6 3.04 2.92 -24.76
CA LYS A 6 2.44 3.44 -25.98
C LYS A 6 2.28 4.96 -26.01
N LYS A 7 2.23 5.59 -24.84
CA LYS A 7 1.87 7.01 -24.73
C LYS A 7 2.93 7.90 -24.10
N ASP A 8 4.03 7.34 -23.60
CA ASP A 8 5.11 7.99 -22.85
C ASP A 8 4.60 8.70 -21.58
N THR A 9 3.58 9.55 -21.69
CA THR A 9 2.92 10.26 -20.58
C THR A 9 1.40 10.14 -20.68
N LEU A 10 0.72 10.31 -19.55
CA LEU A 10 -0.72 10.37 -19.46
C LEU A 10 -1.19 11.78 -19.10
N SER A 11 -2.42 12.13 -19.48
CA SER A 11 -3.04 13.37 -19.04
C SER A 11 -3.27 13.37 -17.51
N GLU A 12 -3.41 14.57 -16.93
CA GLU A 12 -3.73 14.70 -15.49
C GLU A 12 -5.00 13.95 -15.12
N GLU A 13 -6.05 14.03 -15.96
CA GLU A 13 -7.33 13.33 -15.72
C GLU A 13 -7.15 11.81 -15.71
N CYS A 14 -6.42 11.25 -16.69
CA CYS A 14 -6.12 9.83 -16.74
C CYS A 14 -5.26 9.40 -15.55
N THR A 15 -4.24 10.18 -15.21
CA THR A 15 -3.38 9.93 -14.05
C THR A 15 -4.18 9.94 -12.77
N GLN A 16 -5.03 10.93 -12.56
CA GLN A 16 -5.89 11.04 -11.39
C GLN A 16 -6.78 9.78 -11.24
N PHE A 17 -7.39 9.34 -12.32
CA PHE A 17 -8.24 8.15 -12.32
C PHE A 17 -7.46 6.89 -11.94
N TYR A 18 -6.34 6.63 -12.58
CA TYR A 18 -5.55 5.43 -12.32
C TYR A 18 -4.88 5.44 -10.95
N ILE A 19 -4.40 6.60 -10.50
CA ILE A 19 -3.82 6.75 -9.15
C ILE A 19 -4.89 6.55 -8.07
N ALA A 20 -6.10 7.10 -8.26
CA ALA A 20 -7.20 6.90 -7.31
C ALA A 20 -7.59 5.42 -7.19
N GLU A 21 -7.74 4.70 -8.30
CA GLU A 21 -8.04 3.26 -8.28
C GLU A 21 -6.91 2.43 -7.68
N THR A 22 -5.65 2.77 -7.98
CA THR A 22 -4.49 2.09 -7.40
C THR A 22 -4.41 2.32 -5.89
N ALA A 23 -4.68 3.55 -5.44
CA ALA A 23 -4.73 3.87 -4.01
C ALA A 23 -5.80 3.04 -3.28
N LEU A 24 -6.98 2.89 -3.85
CA LEU A 24 -8.03 2.03 -3.29
C LEU A 24 -7.61 0.56 -3.22
N ALA A 25 -6.92 0.06 -4.25
CA ALA A 25 -6.41 -1.30 -4.26
C ALA A 25 -5.35 -1.53 -3.17
N ILE A 26 -4.42 -0.59 -3.01
CA ILE A 26 -3.39 -0.63 -1.96
C ILE A 26 -4.04 -0.56 -0.57
N ASP A 27 -4.97 0.34 -0.36
CA ASP A 27 -5.69 0.48 0.91
C ASP A 27 -6.42 -0.83 1.28
N SER A 28 -7.04 -1.49 0.31
CA SER A 28 -7.73 -2.77 0.55
C SER A 28 -6.77 -3.86 1.05
N ILE A 29 -5.54 -3.91 0.53
CA ILE A 29 -4.51 -4.86 0.98
C ILE A 29 -4.03 -4.50 2.39
N HIS A 30 -3.80 -3.22 2.65
CA HIS A 30 -3.34 -2.74 3.96
C HIS A 30 -4.38 -3.00 5.05
N ARG A 31 -5.67 -2.86 4.75
CA ARG A 31 -6.76 -3.20 5.67
C ARG A 31 -6.80 -4.68 6.01
N LEU A 32 -6.36 -5.54 5.10
CA LEU A 32 -6.21 -6.97 5.36
C LEU A 32 -4.91 -7.32 6.13
N GLY A 33 -4.11 -6.32 6.49
CA GLY A 33 -2.86 -6.48 7.23
C GLY A 33 -1.67 -6.92 6.37
N PHE A 34 -1.72 -6.67 5.05
CA PHE A 34 -0.64 -7.01 4.13
C PHE A 34 0.04 -5.77 3.55
N ILE A 35 1.32 -5.92 3.23
CA ILE A 35 2.11 -4.97 2.45
C ILE A 35 2.44 -5.64 1.12
N HIS A 36 2.20 -4.95 0.00
CA HIS A 36 2.46 -5.52 -1.33
C HIS A 36 3.95 -5.64 -1.62
N ARG A 37 4.71 -4.58 -1.39
CA ARG A 37 6.18 -4.48 -1.55
C ARG A 37 6.71 -4.49 -2.98
N ASP A 38 5.87 -4.60 -3.98
CA ASP A 38 6.25 -4.57 -5.40
C ASP A 38 5.20 -3.82 -6.25
N ILE A 39 4.78 -2.65 -5.77
CA ILE A 39 3.89 -1.77 -6.52
C ILE A 39 4.69 -1.11 -7.64
N LYS A 40 4.32 -1.42 -8.87
CA LYS A 40 4.94 -0.91 -10.10
C LYS A 40 3.94 -1.00 -11.27
N PRO A 41 4.15 -0.26 -12.37
CA PRO A 41 3.23 -0.29 -13.52
C PRO A 41 2.98 -1.69 -14.09
N ASP A 42 3.99 -2.57 -14.07
CA ASP A 42 3.86 -3.95 -14.56
C ASP A 42 2.80 -4.76 -13.79
N ASN A 43 2.57 -4.42 -12.52
CA ASN A 43 1.62 -5.10 -11.65
C ASN A 43 0.26 -4.40 -11.61
N LEU A 44 0.09 -3.32 -12.36
CA LEU A 44 -1.18 -2.63 -12.55
C LEU A 44 -1.77 -3.03 -13.89
N LEU A 45 -2.74 -3.91 -13.85
CA LEU A 45 -3.41 -4.41 -15.05
C LEU A 45 -4.71 -3.62 -15.28
N LEU A 46 -5.09 -3.48 -16.54
CA LEU A 46 -6.39 -2.93 -16.92
C LEU A 46 -7.34 -4.05 -17.27
N ASP A 47 -8.53 -4.04 -16.71
CA ASP A 47 -9.60 -4.93 -17.15
C ASP A 47 -10.23 -4.45 -18.47
N ALA A 48 -11.17 -5.22 -19.01
CA ALA A 48 -11.84 -4.90 -20.27
C ALA A 48 -12.63 -3.57 -20.24
N ARG A 49 -12.94 -3.06 -19.06
CA ARG A 49 -13.63 -1.77 -18.84
C ARG A 49 -12.66 -0.62 -18.60
N GLY A 50 -11.36 -0.88 -18.53
CA GLY A 50 -10.33 0.11 -18.25
C GLY A 50 -10.09 0.38 -16.76
N HIS A 51 -10.58 -0.49 -15.86
CA HIS A 51 -10.33 -0.39 -14.42
C HIS A 51 -9.05 -1.08 -14.02
N ILE A 52 -8.37 -0.50 -13.00
CA ILE A 52 -7.13 -1.05 -12.45
C ILE A 52 -7.39 -2.31 -11.64
N LYS A 53 -6.57 -3.32 -11.88
CA LYS A 53 -6.45 -4.55 -11.10
C LYS A 53 -5.00 -4.72 -10.66
N LEU A 54 -4.79 -4.71 -9.36
CA LEU A 54 -3.48 -4.98 -8.80
C LEU A 54 -3.19 -6.48 -8.86
N SER A 55 -2.01 -6.84 -9.32
CA SER A 55 -1.57 -8.23 -9.51
C SER A 55 -0.22 -8.50 -8.86
N ASP A 56 0.23 -9.75 -8.94
CA ASP A 56 1.52 -10.23 -8.45
C ASP A 56 1.74 -9.99 -6.94
N PHE A 57 1.14 -10.85 -6.15
CA PHE A 57 1.27 -10.85 -4.68
C PHE A 57 2.45 -11.73 -4.18
N GLY A 58 3.39 -12.08 -5.06
CA GLY A 58 4.51 -12.98 -4.74
C GLY A 58 5.44 -12.43 -3.66
N LEU A 59 5.59 -11.11 -3.57
CA LEU A 59 6.38 -10.43 -2.54
C LEU A 59 5.57 -9.91 -1.37
N CYS A 60 4.26 -10.15 -1.36
CA CYS A 60 3.37 -9.68 -0.31
C CYS A 60 3.74 -10.27 1.05
N THR A 61 3.78 -9.44 2.08
CA THR A 61 4.03 -9.89 3.45
C THR A 61 2.94 -9.42 4.40
N GLY A 62 2.55 -10.29 5.32
CA GLY A 62 1.69 -9.91 6.45
C GLY A 62 2.50 -9.27 7.57
N LEU A 63 1.91 -8.31 8.23
CA LEU A 63 2.45 -7.68 9.45
C LEU A 63 2.37 -8.63 10.65
N LYS A 64 3.01 -9.79 10.59
CA LYS A 64 3.08 -10.95 11.50
C LYS A 64 2.07 -12.06 11.22
N LYS A 65 2.58 -13.30 11.21
CA LYS A 65 1.77 -14.53 11.12
C LYS A 65 0.75 -14.69 12.27
N SER A 66 0.99 -14.08 13.43
CA SER A 66 0.08 -14.09 14.59
C SER A 66 -1.13 -13.15 14.43
N HIS A 67 -1.07 -12.14 13.57
CA HIS A 67 -2.17 -11.20 13.36
C HIS A 67 -3.27 -11.69 12.42
N ARG A 68 -3.04 -12.76 11.66
CA ARG A 68 -4.06 -13.30 10.76
C ARG A 68 -5.31 -13.79 11.51
N THR A 69 -5.10 -14.46 12.62
CA THR A 69 -6.18 -14.97 13.49
C THR A 69 -6.77 -13.86 14.36
N ASP A 70 -5.94 -12.93 14.85
CA ASP A 70 -6.37 -11.82 15.70
C ASP A 70 -7.15 -10.77 14.91
N PHE A 71 -6.74 -10.48 13.66
CA PHE A 71 -7.45 -9.55 12.78
C PHE A 71 -8.89 -10.04 12.47
N TYR A 72 -9.06 -11.33 12.16
CA TYR A 72 -10.39 -11.89 11.95
C TYR A 72 -11.21 -11.96 13.24
N ARG A 73 -10.58 -12.16 14.40
CA ARG A 73 -11.24 -12.07 15.71
C ARG A 73 -11.66 -10.64 16.03
N ASP A 74 -10.80 -9.67 15.79
CA ASP A 74 -11.08 -8.26 16.05
C ASP A 74 -12.19 -7.72 15.16
N LEU A 75 -12.26 -8.13 13.88
CA LEU A 75 -13.35 -7.77 12.98
C LEU A 75 -14.70 -8.33 13.40
N SER A 76 -14.73 -9.54 13.95
CA SER A 76 -15.96 -10.15 14.45
C SER A 76 -16.44 -9.52 15.76
N GLN A 77 -15.57 -8.83 16.49
CA GLN A 77 -15.84 -8.16 17.75
C GLN A 77 -15.86 -6.62 17.62
N ALA A 78 -15.49 -6.08 16.46
CA ALA A 78 -15.48 -4.64 16.21
C ALA A 78 -16.88 -4.06 16.27
N LYS A 79 -17.09 -3.07 17.14
CA LYS A 79 -18.32 -2.29 17.23
C LYS A 79 -18.27 -1.13 16.27
N PRO A 80 -19.41 -0.66 15.72
CA PRO A 80 -19.46 0.54 14.87
C PRO A 80 -18.80 1.77 15.48
N SER A 81 -18.74 1.86 16.83
CA SER A 81 -18.08 2.93 17.58
C SER A 81 -16.55 2.93 17.44
N ASP A 82 -15.93 1.80 17.07
CA ASP A 82 -14.48 1.69 16.90
C ASP A 82 -13.99 2.40 15.62
N PHE A 83 -14.92 2.73 14.72
CA PHE A 83 -14.69 3.46 13.47
C PHE A 83 -15.09 4.93 13.52
N ALA A 84 -15.53 5.43 14.69
CA ALA A 84 -15.91 6.83 14.85
C ALA A 84 -14.69 7.77 14.94
N PRO A 85 -14.78 9.03 14.42
CA PRO A 85 -13.70 10.00 14.54
C PRO A 85 -13.38 10.31 16.01
N SER A 86 -12.13 10.26 16.33
CA SER A 86 -11.54 10.09 17.63
C SER A 86 -11.62 11.27 18.60
N ASN A 87 -11.85 10.94 19.86
CA ASN A 87 -11.71 11.75 21.06
C ASN A 87 -10.21 12.03 21.40
N PRO A 88 -9.84 13.16 22.09
CA PRO A 88 -8.44 13.50 22.44
C PRO A 88 -7.67 12.45 23.25
N MET A 89 -8.32 11.50 23.91
CA MET A 89 -7.69 10.33 24.53
C MET A 89 -7.00 9.40 23.53
N ASP A 90 -7.24 9.57 22.23
CA ASP A 90 -6.67 8.76 21.17
C ASP A 90 -5.21 9.05 20.84
N SER A 91 -4.65 10.20 21.26
CA SER A 91 -3.23 10.48 21.03
C SER A 91 -2.31 9.51 21.77
N LYS A 92 -2.70 9.10 22.98
CA LYS A 92 -1.98 8.11 23.77
C LYS A 92 -2.13 6.70 23.19
N ARG A 93 -3.33 6.32 22.78
CA ARG A 93 -3.61 5.07 22.05
C ARG A 93 -2.89 5.01 20.70
N ARG A 94 -2.84 6.11 19.96
CA ARG A 94 -2.08 6.21 18.72
C ARG A 94 -0.59 6.06 18.95
N ALA A 95 -0.03 6.68 19.99
CA ALA A 95 1.37 6.54 20.36
C ALA A 95 1.70 5.10 20.81
N GLU A 96 0.82 4.45 21.55
CA GLU A 96 0.97 3.05 21.96
C GLU A 96 0.79 2.08 20.78
N SER A 97 -0.16 2.33 19.92
CA SER A 97 -0.35 1.60 18.66
C SER A 97 0.85 1.77 17.74
N TRP A 98 1.40 2.97 17.65
CA TRP A 98 2.58 3.26 16.86
C TRP A 98 3.83 2.58 17.42
N LYS A 99 4.02 2.56 18.75
CA LYS A 99 5.08 1.80 19.42
C LYS A 99 4.93 0.29 19.25
N LYS A 100 3.70 -0.21 19.25
CA LYS A 100 3.39 -1.62 19.01
C LYS A 100 3.65 -2.00 17.55
N ASN A 101 3.33 -1.10 16.60
CA ASN A 101 3.54 -1.29 15.18
C ASN A 101 5.02 -1.20 14.78
N ARG A 102 5.87 -0.49 15.52
CA ARG A 102 7.34 -0.51 15.32
C ARG A 102 7.93 -1.92 15.40
N ARG A 103 7.35 -2.81 16.20
CA ARG A 103 7.80 -4.20 16.33
C ARG A 103 7.36 -5.09 15.17
N ALA A 104 6.52 -4.59 14.27
CA ALA A 104 5.98 -5.30 13.11
C ALA A 104 6.65 -4.88 11.79
N LEU A 105 7.81 -4.21 11.84
CA LEU A 105 8.52 -3.76 10.65
C LEU A 105 9.12 -4.93 9.87
N ALA A 106 9.09 -4.85 8.56
CA ALA A 106 9.80 -5.75 7.67
C ALA A 106 11.24 -5.23 7.44
N TYR A 107 12.17 -6.16 7.20
CA TYR A 107 13.59 -5.83 7.04
C TYR A 107 14.20 -6.37 5.75
N SER A 108 13.49 -7.22 5.02
CA SER A 108 13.99 -7.78 3.77
C SER A 108 13.95 -6.73 2.66
N THR A 109 15.05 -6.59 1.91
CA THR A 109 15.10 -5.76 0.70
C THR A 109 14.50 -6.54 -0.45
N VAL A 110 13.30 -6.17 -0.87
CA VAL A 110 12.56 -6.78 -1.98
C VAL A 110 11.84 -5.70 -2.79
N GLY A 111 11.53 -6.00 -4.03
CA GLY A 111 10.85 -5.13 -4.96
C GLY A 111 11.72 -4.72 -6.14
N THR A 112 11.19 -3.86 -6.99
CA THR A 112 11.90 -3.32 -8.16
C THR A 112 12.61 -2.02 -7.77
N PRO A 113 13.95 -1.89 -7.96
CA PRO A 113 14.76 -0.80 -7.40
C PRO A 113 14.21 0.62 -7.63
N ASP A 114 13.71 0.90 -8.83
CA ASP A 114 13.20 2.25 -9.18
C ASP A 114 11.98 2.69 -8.36
N TYR A 115 11.25 1.73 -7.80
CA TYR A 115 10.01 1.94 -7.04
C TYR A 115 10.16 1.70 -5.54
N ILE A 116 11.35 1.32 -5.08
CA ILE A 116 11.61 0.97 -3.67
C ILE A 116 11.76 2.24 -2.82
N ALA A 117 11.04 2.28 -1.69
CA ALA A 117 11.18 3.36 -0.72
C ALA A 117 12.56 3.38 -0.05
N PRO A 118 13.09 4.57 0.31
CA PRO A 118 14.42 4.70 0.92
C PRO A 118 14.63 3.86 2.18
N GLU A 119 13.61 3.78 3.05
CA GLU A 119 13.68 3.01 4.29
C GLU A 119 13.85 1.51 4.06
N VAL A 120 13.42 1.01 2.89
CA VAL A 120 13.61 -0.39 2.49
C VAL A 120 15.09 -0.64 2.17
N PHE A 121 15.74 0.26 1.43
CA PHE A 121 17.18 0.18 1.14
C PHE A 121 18.02 0.31 2.40
N MET A 122 17.67 1.22 3.29
CA MET A 122 18.40 1.50 4.53
C MET A 122 18.27 0.36 5.55
N GLN A 123 17.38 -0.59 5.33
CA GLN A 123 17.10 -1.71 6.23
C GLN A 123 16.79 -1.29 7.67
N THR A 124 16.25 -0.09 7.84
CA THR A 124 15.87 0.46 9.15
C THR A 124 14.56 -0.12 9.68
N GLY A 125 13.97 -1.02 8.91
CA GLY A 125 12.62 -1.55 9.13
C GLY A 125 11.56 -0.67 8.45
N TYR A 126 10.61 -1.31 7.78
CA TYR A 126 9.57 -0.62 7.02
C TYR A 126 8.19 -1.23 7.22
N GLY A 127 7.16 -0.44 6.94
CA GLY A 127 5.77 -0.85 7.02
C GLY A 127 5.02 -0.58 5.71
N SER A 128 3.71 -0.49 5.79
CA SER A 128 2.81 -0.26 4.65
C SER A 128 3.09 1.05 3.88
N ALA A 129 3.75 2.01 4.51
CA ALA A 129 4.10 3.29 3.88
C ALA A 129 4.99 3.14 2.64
N CYS A 130 5.78 2.05 2.52
CA CYS A 130 6.61 1.78 1.35
C CYS A 130 5.79 1.61 0.07
N ASP A 131 4.56 1.10 0.14
CA ASP A 131 3.66 0.99 -1.01
C ASP A 131 3.17 2.37 -1.49
N TRP A 132 2.97 3.32 -0.58
CA TRP A 132 2.61 4.70 -0.94
C TRP A 132 3.75 5.46 -1.62
N TRP A 133 5.00 5.20 -1.21
CA TRP A 133 6.16 5.72 -1.94
C TRP A 133 6.17 5.25 -3.39
N SER A 134 5.99 3.96 -3.60
CA SER A 134 5.93 3.36 -4.95
C SER A 134 4.81 3.97 -5.79
N LEU A 135 3.64 4.22 -5.20
CA LEU A 135 2.53 4.91 -5.86
C LEU A 135 2.92 6.33 -6.31
N GLY A 136 3.66 7.07 -5.48
CA GLY A 136 4.18 8.39 -5.83
C GLY A 136 5.12 8.36 -7.03
N VAL A 137 6.01 7.37 -7.09
CA VAL A 137 6.91 7.16 -8.23
C VAL A 137 6.12 6.87 -9.50
N ILE A 138 5.11 6.01 -9.43
CA ILE A 138 4.23 5.69 -10.56
C ILE A 138 3.49 6.94 -11.05
N MET A 139 2.98 7.77 -10.14
CA MET A 139 2.31 9.02 -10.48
C MET A 139 3.25 9.98 -11.22
N TYR A 140 4.48 10.10 -10.75
CA TYR A 140 5.51 10.89 -11.42
C TYR A 140 5.76 10.37 -12.85
N GLU A 141 5.94 9.05 -13.00
CA GLU A 141 6.15 8.39 -14.30
C GLU A 141 4.97 8.62 -15.25
N MET A 142 3.74 8.54 -14.76
CA MET A 142 2.54 8.81 -15.58
C MET A 142 2.48 10.22 -16.11
N LEU A 143 2.94 11.21 -15.34
CA LEU A 143 2.84 12.64 -15.69
C LEU A 143 4.04 13.14 -16.49
N ILE A 144 5.22 12.66 -16.20
CA ILE A 144 6.49 13.21 -16.70
C ILE A 144 7.15 12.28 -17.73
N GLY A 145 6.91 10.98 -17.61
CA GLY A 145 7.52 9.98 -18.49
C GLY A 145 8.71 9.26 -17.89
#